data_63db1cacea03c2ac6b29e2d8c2fdf64a
#
_entry.id   63db1cacea03c2ac6b29e2d8c2fdf64a
#
_cell.length_a   1.000
_cell.length_b   1.000
_cell.length_c   1.000
_cell.angle_alpha   90.00
_cell.angle_beta   90.00
_cell.angle_gamma   90.00
#
_symmetry.space_group_name_H-M   'P 1'
#
loop_
_entity.id
_entity.type
_entity.pdbx_description
1 polymer ?
#
loop_
_entity_poly.entity_id
_entity_poly.type
_entity_poly.pdbx_seq_one_letter_code
_entity_poly.pdbx_strand_id
1 'polypeptide(L)'
;VCDEYFADDEAEQSFVVGGKEITAKLLAEALHSLPEEKREVVLLYYFFDMSEREIAKFCNIPRTTVQTRRTSSMKLLKRYLEERAYDYED
;
A
#
# COMPACT_ATOMS: atom_id res chain seq x y z
N VAL A 1 -22.22 8.33 -14.23
CA VAL A 1 -23.14 7.43 -13.60
C VAL A 1 -22.42 6.19 -13.11
N CYS A 2 -21.71 5.54 -13.97
CA CYS A 2 -20.99 4.36 -13.53
C CYS A 2 -19.93 4.67 -12.51
N ASP A 3 -19.40 5.86 -12.53
CA ASP A 3 -18.36 6.23 -11.60
C ASP A 3 -18.84 6.16 -10.18
N GLU A 4 -20.05 6.53 -9.95
CA GLU A 4 -20.58 6.53 -8.60
C GLU A 4 -20.69 5.14 -8.04
N TYR A 5 -21.06 4.19 -8.88
CA TYR A 5 -21.13 2.83 -8.43
C TYR A 5 -19.79 2.31 -8.00
N PHE A 6 -18.77 2.55 -8.80
CA PHE A 6 -17.46 2.01 -8.47
C PHE A 6 -16.91 2.61 -7.19
N ALA A 7 -17.16 3.87 -6.98
CA ALA A 7 -16.67 4.51 -5.77
C ALA A 7 -17.29 3.88 -4.54
N ASP A 8 -18.60 3.63 -4.60
CA ASP A 8 -19.27 3.03 -3.47
C ASP A 8 -18.79 1.61 -3.22
N ASP A 9 -18.64 0.85 -4.28
CA ASP A 9 -18.19 -0.52 -4.12
C ASP A 9 -16.81 -0.58 -3.50
N GLU A 10 -15.92 0.28 -3.96
CA GLU A 10 -14.57 0.26 -3.44
C GLU A 10 -14.53 0.66 -1.99
N ALA A 11 -15.37 1.59 -1.58
CA ALA A 11 -15.35 2.05 -0.21
C ALA A 11 -15.76 0.94 0.75
N GLU A 12 -16.54 -0.01 0.27
CA GLU A 12 -17.02 -1.07 1.13
C GLU A 12 -16.25 -2.36 1.02
N GLN A 13 -15.30 -2.43 0.10
CA GLN A 13 -14.53 -3.65 -0.05
C GLN A 13 -13.60 -3.87 1.13
N SER A 14 -13.42 -5.11 1.49
CA SER A 14 -12.47 -5.45 2.52
C SER A 14 -11.91 -6.83 2.23
N PHE A 15 -10.78 -7.13 2.85
CA PHE A 15 -10.11 -8.41 2.70
C PHE A 15 -9.78 -8.96 4.07
N VAL A 16 -9.78 -10.26 4.19
CA VAL A 16 -9.39 -10.92 5.43
C VAL A 16 -8.04 -11.57 5.21
N VAL A 17 -7.05 -11.13 5.98
CA VAL A 17 -5.70 -11.63 5.85
C VAL A 17 -5.19 -11.98 7.24
N GLY A 18 -4.83 -13.24 7.45
CA GLY A 18 -4.31 -13.65 8.75
C GLY A 18 -5.28 -13.42 9.89
N GLY A 19 -6.59 -13.59 9.64
CA GLY A 19 -7.59 -13.40 10.68
C GLY A 19 -7.95 -11.96 10.94
N LYS A 20 -7.46 -11.02 10.12
CA LYS A 20 -7.75 -9.62 10.30
C LYS A 20 -8.45 -9.06 9.08
N GLU A 21 -9.38 -8.16 9.32
CA GLU A 21 -10.12 -7.53 8.24
C GLU A 21 -9.45 -6.21 7.85
N ILE A 22 -9.11 -6.08 6.57
CA ILE A 22 -8.45 -4.89 6.05
C ILE A 22 -9.36 -4.26 5.02
N THR A 23 -9.86 -3.08 5.33
CA THR A 23 -10.73 -2.36 4.41
C THR A 23 -9.91 -1.51 3.47
N ALA A 24 -10.52 -1.11 2.37
CA ALA A 24 -9.85 -0.21 1.42
C ALA A 24 -9.49 1.10 2.09
N LYS A 25 -10.35 1.57 2.99
CA LYS A 25 -10.07 2.81 3.71
C LYS A 25 -8.85 2.66 4.61
N LEU A 26 -8.75 1.55 5.33
CA LEU A 26 -7.61 1.32 6.19
C LEU A 26 -6.32 1.21 5.39
N LEU A 27 -6.38 0.54 4.24
CA LEU A 27 -5.21 0.43 3.38
C LEU A 27 -4.76 1.80 2.89
N ALA A 28 -5.71 2.65 2.49
CA ALA A 28 -5.38 4.00 2.06
C ALA A 28 -4.74 4.79 3.20
N GLU A 29 -5.27 4.65 4.41
CA GLU A 29 -4.70 5.33 5.55
C GLU A 29 -3.27 4.84 5.84
N ALA A 30 -3.06 3.55 5.69
CA ALA A 30 -1.72 2.98 5.89
C ALA A 30 -0.73 3.56 4.88
N LEU A 31 -1.15 3.67 3.63
CA LEU A 31 -0.29 4.25 2.61
C LEU A 31 0.01 5.70 2.90
N HIS A 32 -0.99 6.45 3.37
CA HIS A 32 -0.77 7.85 3.70
C HIS A 32 0.14 8.03 4.91
N SER A 33 0.26 7.03 5.77
CA SER A 33 1.13 7.13 6.93
C SER A 33 2.60 6.99 6.57
N LEU A 34 2.91 6.52 5.37
CA LEU A 34 4.29 6.37 4.94
C LEU A 34 4.88 7.72 4.56
N PRO A 35 6.19 7.90 4.79
CA PRO A 35 6.87 9.07 4.23
C PRO A 35 6.69 9.08 2.72
N GLU A 36 6.70 10.28 2.15
CA GLU A 36 6.40 10.45 0.73
C GLU A 36 7.31 9.60 -0.14
N GLU A 37 8.60 9.58 0.14
CA GLU A 37 9.53 8.80 -0.69
C GLU A 37 9.21 7.34 -0.68
N LYS A 38 8.83 6.81 0.47
CA LYS A 38 8.52 5.39 0.58
C LYS A 38 7.20 5.07 -0.07
N ARG A 39 6.21 5.94 0.12
CA ARG A 39 4.91 5.74 -0.49
C ARG A 39 5.02 5.73 -2.01
N GLU A 40 5.84 6.63 -2.55
CA GLU A 40 6.02 6.70 -3.99
C GLU A 40 6.58 5.40 -4.56
N VAL A 41 7.57 4.83 -3.91
CA VAL A 41 8.16 3.58 -4.37
C VAL A 41 7.13 2.46 -4.34
N VAL A 42 6.35 2.38 -3.25
CA VAL A 42 5.34 1.34 -3.13
C VAL A 42 4.31 1.47 -4.24
N LEU A 43 3.84 2.68 -4.50
CA LEU A 43 2.82 2.88 -5.52
C LEU A 43 3.36 2.55 -6.91
N LEU A 44 4.58 2.95 -7.21
CA LEU A 44 5.15 2.67 -8.51
C LEU A 44 5.39 1.18 -8.70
N TYR A 45 5.82 0.51 -7.66
CA TYR A 45 6.13 -0.91 -7.78
C TYR A 45 4.88 -1.77 -7.86
N TYR A 46 3.91 -1.53 -6.99
CA TYR A 46 2.76 -2.42 -6.87
C TYR A 46 1.56 -1.99 -7.69
N PHE A 47 1.37 -0.71 -7.92
CA PHE A 47 0.21 -0.26 -8.66
C PHE A 47 0.52 0.10 -10.10
N PHE A 48 1.72 0.57 -10.38
CA PHE A 48 2.11 0.89 -11.75
C PHE A 48 2.97 -0.19 -12.38
N ASP A 49 3.22 -1.26 -11.61
CA ASP A 49 3.90 -2.45 -12.13
C ASP A 49 5.28 -2.13 -12.69
N MET A 50 5.98 -1.22 -12.05
CA MET A 50 7.33 -0.86 -12.46
C MET A 50 8.35 -1.70 -11.74
N SER A 51 9.40 -2.11 -12.43
CA SER A 51 10.47 -2.84 -11.80
C SER A 51 11.33 -1.90 -10.96
N GLU A 52 12.16 -2.48 -10.09
CA GLU A 52 13.07 -1.67 -9.29
C GLU A 52 13.99 -0.83 -10.15
N ARG A 53 14.43 -1.38 -11.27
CA ARG A 53 15.27 -0.63 -12.19
C ARG A 53 14.55 0.55 -12.80
N GLU A 54 13.32 0.33 -13.20
CA GLU A 54 12.52 1.39 -13.79
C GLU A 54 12.26 2.50 -12.78
N ILE A 55 11.97 2.13 -11.55
CA ILE A 55 11.75 3.10 -10.50
C ILE A 55 13.02 3.90 -10.22
N ALA A 56 14.16 3.21 -10.20
CA ALA A 56 15.43 3.87 -9.97
C ALA A 56 15.70 4.93 -11.02
N LYS A 57 15.39 4.61 -12.27
CA LYS A 57 15.56 5.57 -13.35
C LYS A 57 14.56 6.71 -13.22
N PHE A 58 13.32 6.37 -12.96
CA PHE A 58 12.25 7.36 -12.89
C PHE A 58 12.50 8.36 -11.76
N CYS A 59 12.95 7.88 -10.61
CA CYS A 59 13.19 8.72 -9.46
C CYS A 59 14.62 9.24 -9.37
N ASN A 60 15.48 8.78 -10.27
CA ASN A 60 16.89 9.20 -10.31
C ASN A 60 17.61 8.86 -9.02
N ILE A 61 17.46 7.64 -8.55
CA ILE A 61 18.10 7.14 -7.34
C ILE A 61 18.69 5.77 -7.64
N PRO A 62 19.64 5.30 -6.83
CA PRO A 62 20.20 3.96 -7.03
C PRO A 62 19.15 2.88 -6.82
N ARG A 63 19.29 1.78 -7.53
CA ARG A 63 18.38 0.66 -7.37
C ARG A 63 18.36 0.12 -5.94
N THR A 64 19.52 0.12 -5.29
CA THR A 64 19.57 -0.34 -3.90
C THR A 64 18.72 0.52 -2.99
N THR A 65 18.64 1.82 -3.28
CA THR A 65 17.79 2.71 -2.52
C THR A 65 16.31 2.36 -2.73
N VAL A 66 15.95 2.03 -3.98
CA VAL A 66 14.58 1.59 -4.27
C VAL A 66 14.25 0.34 -3.45
N GLN A 67 15.15 -0.62 -3.46
CA GLN A 67 14.93 -1.86 -2.74
C GLN A 67 14.77 -1.63 -1.25
N THR A 68 15.63 -0.81 -0.67
CA THR A 68 15.57 -0.50 0.74
C THR A 68 14.25 0.20 1.10
N ARG A 69 13.86 1.18 0.29
CA ARG A 69 12.61 1.90 0.55
C ARG A 69 11.41 0.97 0.43
N ARG A 70 11.42 0.09 -0.56
CA ARG A 70 10.32 -0.85 -0.74
C ARG A 70 10.21 -1.80 0.45
N THR A 71 11.32 -2.37 0.85
CA THR A 71 11.34 -3.32 1.94
C THR A 71 10.91 -2.68 3.26
N SER A 72 11.45 -1.50 3.55
CA SER A 72 11.09 -0.84 4.81
C SER A 72 9.64 -0.37 4.77
N SER A 73 9.14 0.02 3.60
CA SER A 73 7.75 0.42 3.47
C SER A 73 6.81 -0.73 3.80
N MET A 74 7.14 -1.91 3.30
CA MET A 74 6.29 -3.06 3.56
C MET A 74 6.23 -3.40 5.04
N LYS A 75 7.34 -3.24 5.74
CA LYS A 75 7.36 -3.46 7.18
C LYS A 75 6.48 -2.46 7.91
N LEU A 76 6.55 -1.20 7.51
CA LEU A 76 5.74 -0.17 8.12
C LEU A 76 4.26 -0.38 7.84
N LEU A 77 3.94 -0.75 6.61
CA LEU A 77 2.55 -1.02 6.25
C LEU A 77 2.00 -2.19 7.06
N LYS A 78 2.80 -3.25 7.16
CA LYS A 78 2.35 -4.41 7.91
C LYS A 78 2.07 -4.05 9.36
N ARG A 79 2.97 -3.30 9.97
CA ARG A 79 2.77 -2.90 11.36
C ARG A 79 1.53 -2.02 11.52
N TYR A 80 1.36 -1.06 10.62
CA TYR A 80 0.21 -0.17 10.69
C TYR A 80 -1.09 -0.96 10.60
N LEU A 81 -1.14 -1.91 9.65
CA LEU A 81 -2.34 -2.70 9.46
C LEU A 81 -2.58 -3.65 10.63
N GLU A 82 -1.53 -4.25 11.16
CA GLU A 82 -1.68 -5.16 12.28
C GLU A 82 -2.20 -4.45 13.52
N GLU A 83 -1.80 -3.21 13.71
CA GLU A 83 -2.22 -2.48 14.89
C GLU A 83 -3.64 -1.96 14.78
N ARG A 84 -4.14 -1.76 13.58
CA ARG A 84 -5.42 -1.10 13.39
C ARG A 84 -6.50 -1.96 12.74
N ALA A 85 -6.15 -3.08 12.15
CA ALA A 85 -7.15 -3.94 11.53
C ALA A 85 -7.96 -4.64 12.59
N TYR A 86 -9.23 -4.84 12.30
CA TYR A 86 -10.10 -5.56 13.22
C TYR A 86 -9.81 -7.04 13.17
N ASP A 87 -9.84 -7.69 14.33
CA ASP A 87 -9.79 -9.14 14.35
C ASP A 87 -11.09 -9.66 13.79
N TYR A 88 -10.99 -10.56 12.84
CA TYR A 88 -12.18 -11.02 12.14
C TYR A 88 -12.81 -12.20 12.82
N GLU A 89 -12.06 -12.91 13.66
CA GLU A 89 -12.61 -14.01 14.22
C GLU A 89 -13.14 -13.73 15.48
N ASP A 90 -13.97 -13.69 15.88
CA ASP A 90 -14.50 -13.48 17.08
C ASP A 90 -15.63 -14.34 17.35
#